data_9d9066e072bdb7d57f893b1d2b2ca9c8
#
_entry.id   9d9066e072bdb7d57f893b1d2b2ca9c8
#
_cell.length_a   1.000
_cell.length_b   1.000
_cell.length_c   1.000
_cell.angle_alpha   90.00
_cell.angle_beta   90.00
_cell.angle_gamma   90.00
#
_symmetry.space_group_name_H-M   'P 1'
#
loop_
_entity.id
_entity.type
_entity.pdbx_description
1 polymer ?
#
loop_
_entity_poly.entity_id
_entity_poly.type
_entity_poly.pdbx_seq_one_letter_code
_entity_poly.pdbx_strand_id
1 'polypeptide(L)'
;MAANPRAAAVAALVRQEQAGFSNLVLDAELKRQQLEGRDKAFASAIFYTVLEHQGTLDYILCQFLPKGLVKLDAPVREILRAALAQARYMQVPPSAAVNEAVKLTRAFKKSSASGLVNAVLRKACSYDLSTAAFKNEVERLMVLGSAGRDVAEFLHKNYPDEALGILTYKADGGMTSLRANPLKTSAEELCTKLLVSGAKEAKPGVVPGSVLARFEGSPAENELFRQGHFHVEGQASQLAALCVEAQPGETVIDLCAAPGGKTVLLAEQMHSTGRLYSCDAAENRVGLI
;
A
#
# COMPACT_ATOMS: atom_id res chain seq x y z
N MET A 1 -0.28 9.05 27.20
CA MET A 1 -1.41 8.18 26.79
C MET A 1 -0.80 6.93 26.22
N ALA A 2 -1.32 5.75 26.53
CA ALA A 2 -0.84 4.52 25.90
C ALA A 2 -0.91 4.66 24.36
N ALA A 3 0.12 4.16 23.69
CA ALA A 3 0.19 4.18 22.24
C ALA A 3 -1.04 3.46 21.65
N ASN A 4 -1.76 4.12 20.75
CA ASN A 4 -2.98 3.57 20.16
C ASN A 4 -2.78 3.44 18.63
N PRO A 5 -2.64 2.20 18.12
CA PRO A 5 -2.37 1.98 16.71
C PRO A 5 -3.46 2.54 15.77
N ARG A 6 -4.72 2.54 16.20
CA ARG A 6 -5.83 3.13 15.43
C ARG A 6 -5.71 4.66 15.37
N ALA A 7 -5.33 5.29 16.48
CA ALA A 7 -5.10 6.74 16.50
C ALA A 7 -3.91 7.14 15.63
N ALA A 8 -2.84 6.35 15.62
CA ALA A 8 -1.70 6.56 14.75
C ALA A 8 -2.08 6.47 13.26
N ALA A 9 -2.82 5.43 12.88
CA ALA A 9 -3.29 5.28 11.51
C ALA A 9 -4.17 6.46 11.05
N VAL A 10 -5.13 6.88 11.88
CA VAL A 10 -5.99 8.05 11.58
C VAL A 10 -5.16 9.34 11.49
N ALA A 11 -4.21 9.55 12.39
CA ALA A 11 -3.34 10.74 12.32
C ALA A 11 -2.47 10.75 11.05
N ALA A 12 -1.96 9.60 10.66
CA ALA A 12 -1.21 9.45 9.40
C ALA A 12 -2.10 9.74 8.17
N LEU A 13 -3.34 9.21 8.14
CA LEU A 13 -4.31 9.48 7.06
C LEU A 13 -4.64 10.97 6.94
N VAL A 14 -4.90 11.64 8.06
CA VAL A 14 -5.15 13.10 8.10
C VAL A 14 -3.97 13.90 7.54
N ARG A 15 -2.74 13.49 7.84
CA ARG A 15 -1.54 14.14 7.30
C ARG A 15 -1.35 13.84 5.82
N GLN A 16 -1.65 12.62 5.41
CA GLN A 16 -1.49 12.19 4.02
C GLN A 16 -2.38 13.01 3.07
N GLU A 17 -3.58 13.42 3.49
CA GLU A 17 -4.42 14.35 2.72
C GLU A 17 -3.74 15.71 2.44
N GLN A 18 -2.80 16.11 3.27
CA GLN A 18 -2.16 17.43 3.19
C GLN A 18 -0.78 17.41 2.50
N ALA A 19 -0.07 16.30 2.56
CA ALA A 19 1.38 16.29 2.29
C ALA A 19 1.95 14.99 1.72
N GLY A 20 1.42 14.44 0.65
CA GLY A 20 2.27 13.71 -0.27
C GLY A 20 2.50 12.21 -0.04
N PHE A 21 3.72 11.81 0.21
CA PHE A 21 4.14 10.40 0.12
C PHE A 21 3.69 9.57 1.32
N SER A 22 2.78 8.62 1.06
CA SER A 22 2.11 7.80 2.08
C SER A 22 3.07 7.04 3.01
N ASN A 23 4.13 6.46 2.46
CA ASN A 23 5.14 5.73 3.24
C ASN A 23 5.90 6.62 4.23
N LEU A 24 6.30 7.83 3.82
CA LEU A 24 7.04 8.77 4.68
C LEU A 24 6.15 9.32 5.79
N VAL A 25 4.90 9.64 5.47
CA VAL A 25 3.92 10.14 6.45
C VAL A 25 3.60 9.09 7.50
N LEU A 26 3.38 7.85 7.08
CA LEU A 26 3.11 6.74 8.00
C LEU A 26 4.31 6.48 8.92
N ASP A 27 5.51 6.35 8.35
CA ASP A 27 6.73 6.05 9.13
C ASP A 27 7.02 7.15 10.17
N ALA A 28 6.88 8.43 9.79
CA ALA A 28 7.02 9.55 10.70
C ALA A 28 6.02 9.49 11.87
N GLU A 29 4.75 9.11 11.58
CA GLU A 29 3.71 9.02 12.62
C GLU A 29 3.93 7.82 13.55
N LEU A 30 4.35 6.66 13.02
CA LEU A 30 4.67 5.47 13.80
C LEU A 30 5.85 5.73 14.75
N LYS A 31 6.91 6.40 14.26
CA LYS A 31 8.06 6.82 15.08
C LYS A 31 7.64 7.82 16.16
N ARG A 32 6.82 8.81 15.81
CA ARG A 32 6.32 9.83 16.76
C ARG A 32 5.54 9.21 17.91
N GLN A 33 4.76 8.16 17.65
CA GLN A 33 3.98 7.46 18.67
C GLN A 33 4.72 6.27 19.29
N GLN A 34 5.98 6.02 18.90
CA GLN A 34 6.80 4.93 19.39
C GLN A 34 6.11 3.56 19.29
N LEU A 35 5.41 3.33 18.17
CA LEU A 35 4.75 2.05 17.93
C LEU A 35 5.75 1.02 17.41
N GLU A 36 5.70 -0.17 18.00
CA GLU A 36 6.56 -1.29 17.66
C GLU A 36 5.75 -2.59 17.47
N GLY A 37 6.38 -3.61 16.89
CA GLY A 37 5.85 -4.95 16.78
C GLY A 37 4.44 -5.00 16.19
N ARG A 38 3.52 -5.65 16.90
CA ARG A 38 2.13 -5.86 16.46
C ARG A 38 1.35 -4.56 16.28
N ASP A 39 1.56 -3.58 17.15
CA ASP A 39 0.84 -2.31 17.08
C ASP A 39 1.27 -1.48 15.87
N LYS A 40 2.57 -1.48 15.54
CA LYS A 40 3.11 -0.89 14.31
C LYS A 40 2.51 -1.57 13.08
N ALA A 41 2.51 -2.90 13.03
CA ALA A 41 1.95 -3.67 11.93
C ALA A 41 0.44 -3.40 11.75
N PHE A 42 -0.32 -3.35 12.84
CA PHE A 42 -1.75 -3.10 12.81
C PHE A 42 -2.09 -1.67 12.34
N ALA A 43 -1.36 -0.65 12.84
CA ALA A 43 -1.52 0.72 12.36
C ALA A 43 -1.23 0.85 10.86
N SER A 44 -0.15 0.22 10.39
CA SER A 44 0.22 0.18 8.97
C SER A 44 -0.84 -0.52 8.13
N ALA A 45 -1.36 -1.65 8.60
CA ALA A 45 -2.43 -2.37 7.91
C ALA A 45 -3.70 -1.51 7.77
N ILE A 46 -4.14 -0.81 8.82
CA ILE A 46 -5.28 0.11 8.73
C ILE A 46 -5.02 1.19 7.68
N PHE A 47 -3.86 1.83 7.75
CA PHE A 47 -3.49 2.94 6.87
C PHE A 47 -3.54 2.52 5.40
N TYR A 48 -2.85 1.44 5.03
CA TYR A 48 -2.81 0.98 3.64
C TYR A 48 -4.15 0.40 3.17
N THR A 49 -4.91 -0.28 4.03
CA THR A 49 -6.26 -0.76 3.69
C THR A 49 -7.20 0.40 3.36
N VAL A 50 -7.10 1.52 4.10
CA VAL A 50 -7.89 2.71 3.78
C VAL A 50 -7.50 3.29 2.42
N LEU A 51 -6.21 3.44 2.14
CA LEU A 51 -5.74 3.98 0.86
C LEU A 51 -6.13 3.08 -0.32
N GLU A 52 -5.96 1.76 -0.18
CA GLU A 52 -6.29 0.77 -1.20
C GLU A 52 -7.79 0.78 -1.54
N HIS A 53 -8.65 0.95 -0.55
CA HIS A 53 -10.09 0.84 -0.71
C HIS A 53 -10.84 2.16 -0.57
N GLN A 54 -10.16 3.30 -0.67
CA GLN A 54 -10.74 4.61 -0.38
C GLN A 54 -12.00 4.90 -1.21
N GLY A 55 -11.99 4.59 -2.51
CA GLY A 55 -13.15 4.80 -3.38
C GLY A 55 -14.38 4.00 -2.95
N THR A 56 -14.19 2.73 -2.62
CA THR A 56 -15.26 1.87 -2.09
C THR A 56 -15.78 2.36 -0.75
N LEU A 57 -14.87 2.71 0.18
CA LEU A 57 -15.23 3.19 1.52
C LEU A 57 -16.03 4.49 1.43
N ASP A 58 -15.60 5.42 0.60
CA ASP A 58 -16.26 6.72 0.40
C ASP A 58 -17.65 6.54 -0.22
N TYR A 59 -17.78 5.68 -1.21
CA TYR A 59 -19.09 5.37 -1.80
C TYR A 59 -20.08 4.86 -0.74
N ILE A 60 -19.66 3.88 0.07
CA ILE A 60 -20.53 3.30 1.10
C ILE A 60 -20.89 4.35 2.17
N LEU A 61 -19.93 5.11 2.66
CA LEU A 61 -20.16 6.14 3.68
C LEU A 61 -21.10 7.24 3.17
N CYS A 62 -20.96 7.63 1.90
CA CYS A 62 -21.83 8.65 1.29
C CYS A 62 -23.30 8.22 1.20
N GLN A 63 -23.62 6.92 1.19
CA GLN A 63 -25.03 6.47 1.27
C GLN A 63 -25.73 6.91 2.57
N PHE A 64 -24.96 7.19 3.62
CA PHE A 64 -25.45 7.53 4.96
C PHE A 64 -25.07 8.93 5.42
N LEU A 65 -24.47 9.73 4.55
CA LEU A 65 -24.01 11.10 4.79
C LEU A 65 -24.69 12.07 3.82
N PRO A 66 -25.83 12.70 4.17
CA PRO A 66 -26.60 13.58 3.26
C PRO A 66 -25.79 14.74 2.69
N LYS A 67 -24.77 15.22 3.42
CA LYS A 67 -23.89 16.32 2.99
C LYS A 67 -22.57 15.84 2.40
N GLY A 68 -22.38 14.50 2.25
CA GLY A 68 -21.16 13.87 1.80
C GLY A 68 -19.98 13.97 2.78
N LEU A 69 -18.92 13.22 2.48
CA LEU A 69 -17.69 13.15 3.30
C LEU A 69 -16.90 14.46 3.32
N VAL A 70 -16.88 15.20 2.21
CA VAL A 70 -16.09 16.44 2.05
C VAL A 70 -16.47 17.53 3.07
N LYS A 71 -17.69 17.50 3.59
CA LYS A 71 -18.18 18.46 4.60
C LYS A 71 -17.76 18.09 6.02
N LEU A 72 -17.16 16.93 6.23
CA LEU A 72 -16.67 16.51 7.54
C LEU A 72 -15.25 17.02 7.79
N ASP A 73 -14.94 17.32 9.05
CA ASP A 73 -13.55 17.51 9.47
C ASP A 73 -12.69 16.31 9.11
N ALA A 74 -11.47 16.55 8.66
CA ALA A 74 -10.56 15.48 8.25
C ALA A 74 -10.42 14.35 9.30
N PRO A 75 -10.22 14.59 10.59
CA PRO A 75 -10.18 13.51 11.58
C PRO A 75 -11.45 12.67 11.63
N VAL A 76 -12.63 13.28 11.49
CA VAL A 76 -13.91 12.55 11.52
C VAL A 76 -14.05 11.67 10.27
N ARG A 77 -13.70 12.20 9.12
CA ARG A 77 -13.69 11.48 7.84
C ARG A 77 -12.76 10.26 7.90
N GLU A 78 -11.52 10.44 8.38
CA GLU A 78 -10.56 9.35 8.47
C GLU A 78 -10.90 8.32 9.56
N ILE A 79 -11.55 8.71 10.64
CA ILE A 79 -12.11 7.77 11.63
C ILE A 79 -13.17 6.88 10.99
N LEU A 80 -14.07 7.45 10.17
CA LEU A 80 -15.11 6.69 9.46
C LEU A 80 -14.48 5.70 8.46
N ARG A 81 -13.55 6.16 7.63
CA ARG A 81 -12.82 5.31 6.67
C ARG A 81 -12.08 4.17 7.37
N ALA A 82 -11.29 4.49 8.39
CA ALA A 82 -10.49 3.51 9.14
C ALA A 82 -11.36 2.45 9.85
N ALA A 83 -12.49 2.85 10.43
CA ALA A 83 -13.39 1.91 11.09
C ALA A 83 -14.11 0.99 10.08
N LEU A 84 -14.59 1.54 8.97
CA LEU A 84 -15.24 0.75 7.94
C LEU A 84 -14.25 -0.21 7.26
N ALA A 85 -13.00 0.24 6.99
CA ALA A 85 -11.93 -0.60 6.47
C ALA A 85 -11.63 -1.79 7.37
N GLN A 86 -11.51 -1.57 8.68
CA GLN A 86 -11.30 -2.65 9.66
C GLN A 86 -12.44 -3.67 9.65
N ALA A 87 -13.69 -3.22 9.59
CA ALA A 87 -14.86 -4.11 9.60
C ALA A 87 -15.01 -4.91 8.31
N ARG A 88 -14.68 -4.33 7.14
CA ARG A 88 -14.87 -4.98 5.83
C ARG A 88 -13.70 -5.84 5.37
N TYR A 89 -12.48 -5.40 5.64
CA TYR A 89 -11.27 -5.98 5.03
C TYR A 89 -10.30 -6.60 6.03
N MET A 90 -10.41 -6.27 7.33
CA MET A 90 -9.43 -6.71 8.33
C MET A 90 -10.01 -7.68 9.37
N GLN A 91 -11.19 -8.23 9.13
CA GLN A 91 -11.87 -9.19 10.00
C GLN A 91 -12.09 -8.69 11.45
N VAL A 92 -12.11 -7.37 11.66
CA VAL A 92 -12.47 -6.78 12.94
C VAL A 92 -14.00 -6.81 13.09
N PRO A 93 -14.55 -7.34 14.20
CA PRO A 93 -15.99 -7.33 14.40
C PRO A 93 -16.58 -5.92 14.26
N PRO A 94 -17.69 -5.71 13.51
CA PRO A 94 -18.25 -4.39 13.28
C PRO A 94 -18.56 -3.61 14.57
N SER A 95 -19.06 -4.28 15.60
CA SER A 95 -19.32 -3.64 16.90
C SER A 95 -18.04 -3.11 17.56
N ALA A 96 -16.94 -3.84 17.46
CA ALA A 96 -15.64 -3.41 17.99
C ALA A 96 -15.10 -2.22 17.18
N ALA A 97 -15.16 -2.26 15.85
CA ALA A 97 -14.73 -1.16 14.99
C ALA A 97 -15.51 0.13 15.28
N VAL A 98 -16.84 0.04 15.43
CA VAL A 98 -17.71 1.18 15.77
C VAL A 98 -17.38 1.75 17.15
N ASN A 99 -17.22 0.90 18.17
CA ASN A 99 -16.90 1.34 19.52
C ASN A 99 -15.56 2.07 19.59
N GLU A 100 -14.54 1.54 18.94
CA GLU A 100 -13.22 2.18 18.87
C GLU A 100 -13.26 3.50 18.08
N ALA A 101 -14.02 3.57 16.99
CA ALA A 101 -14.23 4.81 16.24
C ALA A 101 -14.84 5.92 17.11
N VAL A 102 -15.85 5.60 17.93
CA VAL A 102 -16.47 6.55 18.87
C VAL A 102 -15.46 7.03 19.92
N LYS A 103 -14.56 6.15 20.43
CA LYS A 103 -13.49 6.57 21.33
C LYS A 103 -12.49 7.51 20.64
N LEU A 104 -12.15 7.23 19.37
CA LEU A 104 -11.25 8.07 18.58
C LEU A 104 -11.78 9.49 18.38
N THR A 105 -13.12 9.70 18.25
CA THR A 105 -13.65 11.07 18.16
C THR A 105 -13.26 11.92 19.36
N ARG A 106 -13.22 11.33 20.56
CA ARG A 106 -12.79 12.02 21.79
C ARG A 106 -11.28 12.28 21.76
N ALA A 107 -10.49 11.28 21.36
CA ALA A 107 -9.03 11.40 21.26
C ALA A 107 -8.60 12.53 20.30
N PHE A 108 -9.35 12.71 19.22
CA PHE A 108 -9.14 13.77 18.21
C PHE A 108 -9.89 15.08 18.54
N LYS A 109 -10.43 15.24 19.75
CA LYS A 109 -11.18 16.43 20.20
C LYS A 109 -12.40 16.74 19.32
N LYS A 110 -13.06 15.71 18.80
CA LYS A 110 -14.26 15.77 17.95
C LYS A 110 -15.46 15.05 18.60
N SER A 111 -15.60 15.19 19.92
CA SER A 111 -16.63 14.48 20.69
C SER A 111 -18.06 14.76 20.22
N SER A 112 -18.34 15.95 19.68
CA SER A 112 -19.63 16.29 19.08
C SER A 112 -20.01 15.41 17.89
N ALA A 113 -19.03 14.81 17.20
CA ALA A 113 -19.27 13.90 16.07
C ALA A 113 -19.54 12.45 16.51
N SER A 114 -19.44 12.10 17.79
CA SER A 114 -19.56 10.72 18.27
C SER A 114 -20.90 10.06 17.87
N GLY A 115 -22.00 10.80 17.97
CA GLY A 115 -23.34 10.31 17.57
C GLY A 115 -23.42 10.05 16.07
N LEU A 116 -22.89 10.97 15.25
CA LEU A 116 -22.83 10.82 13.79
C LEU A 116 -21.99 9.59 13.39
N VAL A 117 -20.78 9.47 13.94
CA VAL A 117 -19.86 8.35 13.66
C VAL A 117 -20.51 7.01 13.99
N ASN A 118 -21.15 6.89 15.17
CA ASN A 118 -21.85 5.69 15.57
C ASN A 118 -23.01 5.35 14.62
N ALA A 119 -23.86 6.33 14.29
CA ALA A 119 -25.03 6.13 13.43
C ALA A 119 -24.66 5.73 12.00
N VAL A 120 -23.65 6.41 11.41
CA VAL A 120 -23.19 6.15 10.06
C VAL A 120 -22.53 4.76 9.98
N LEU A 121 -21.61 4.45 10.89
CA LEU A 121 -20.88 3.17 10.84
C LEU A 121 -21.78 1.96 11.06
N ARG A 122 -22.76 2.02 11.94
CA ARG A 122 -23.73 0.91 12.12
C ARG A 122 -24.44 0.53 10.83
N LYS A 123 -24.78 1.52 9.99
CA LYS A 123 -25.41 1.28 8.69
C LYS A 123 -24.38 0.88 7.62
N ALA A 124 -23.25 1.58 7.58
CA ALA A 124 -22.20 1.34 6.60
C ALA A 124 -21.58 -0.06 6.69
N CYS A 125 -21.37 -0.58 7.91
CA CYS A 125 -20.80 -1.93 8.10
C CYS A 125 -21.74 -3.04 7.59
N SER A 126 -23.05 -2.83 7.57
CA SER A 126 -24.03 -3.80 7.04
C SER A 126 -24.42 -3.54 5.58
N TYR A 127 -23.84 -2.53 4.92
CA TYR A 127 -24.17 -2.21 3.54
C TYR A 127 -23.70 -3.31 2.59
N ASP A 128 -24.65 -3.85 1.81
CA ASP A 128 -24.35 -4.84 0.78
C ASP A 128 -23.99 -4.13 -0.53
N LEU A 129 -22.69 -4.20 -0.87
CA LEU A 129 -22.16 -3.58 -2.08
C LEU A 129 -22.66 -4.27 -3.38
N SER A 130 -23.13 -5.52 -3.29
CA SER A 130 -23.70 -6.23 -4.44
C SER A 130 -25.01 -5.63 -4.91
N THR A 131 -25.72 -4.91 -4.04
CA THR A 131 -26.98 -4.21 -4.34
C THR A 131 -26.78 -2.78 -4.82
N ALA A 132 -25.52 -2.33 -4.95
CA ALA A 132 -25.21 -0.96 -5.35
C ALA A 132 -25.64 -0.67 -6.79
N ALA A 133 -26.34 0.44 -6.99
CA ALA A 133 -26.68 0.95 -8.31
C ALA A 133 -25.62 1.98 -8.73
N PHE A 134 -24.89 1.68 -9.78
CA PHE A 134 -23.91 2.59 -10.38
C PHE A 134 -24.51 3.29 -11.60
N LYS A 135 -24.17 4.55 -11.82
CA LYS A 135 -24.69 5.35 -12.95
C LYS A 135 -24.19 4.85 -14.27
N ASN A 136 -22.97 4.34 -14.31
CA ASN A 136 -22.33 3.78 -15.48
C ASN A 136 -21.16 2.86 -15.06
N GLU A 137 -20.53 2.21 -16.07
CA GLU A 137 -19.42 1.29 -15.84
C GLU A 137 -18.18 1.97 -15.25
N VAL A 138 -17.89 3.22 -15.62
CA VAL A 138 -16.76 3.96 -15.04
C VAL A 138 -16.98 4.16 -13.54
N GLU A 139 -18.16 4.57 -13.10
CA GLU A 139 -18.48 4.67 -11.66
C GLU A 139 -18.35 3.30 -10.95
N ARG A 140 -18.80 2.23 -11.59
CA ARG A 140 -18.64 0.86 -11.07
C ARG A 140 -17.16 0.50 -10.88
N LEU A 141 -16.32 0.79 -11.85
CA LEU A 141 -14.87 0.57 -11.75
C LEU A 141 -14.22 1.44 -10.66
N MET A 142 -14.59 2.71 -10.58
CA MET A 142 -14.10 3.61 -9.52
C MET A 142 -14.45 3.10 -8.13
N VAL A 143 -15.64 2.55 -7.94
CA VAL A 143 -16.08 2.08 -6.63
C VAL A 143 -15.55 0.69 -6.31
N LEU A 144 -15.72 -0.28 -7.20
CA LEU A 144 -15.32 -1.67 -6.93
C LEU A 144 -13.80 -1.87 -7.01
N GLY A 145 -13.12 -1.14 -7.90
CA GLY A 145 -11.67 -1.16 -8.05
C GLY A 145 -10.94 -0.10 -7.22
N SER A 146 -11.70 0.78 -6.52
CA SER A 146 -11.14 1.91 -5.76
C SER A 146 -10.17 2.78 -6.58
N ALA A 147 -10.47 2.97 -7.86
CA ALA A 147 -9.61 3.66 -8.83
C ALA A 147 -10.02 5.13 -9.00
N GLY A 148 -9.04 5.97 -9.36
CA GLY A 148 -9.31 7.31 -9.85
C GLY A 148 -10.08 7.28 -11.18
N ARG A 149 -10.84 8.36 -11.46
CA ARG A 149 -11.66 8.47 -12.67
C ARG A 149 -10.86 8.24 -13.94
N ASP A 150 -9.71 8.90 -14.08
CA ASP A 150 -8.87 8.82 -15.28
C ASP A 150 -8.42 7.38 -15.58
N VAL A 151 -8.05 6.63 -14.53
CA VAL A 151 -7.66 5.22 -14.62
C VAL A 151 -8.86 4.36 -15.00
N ALA A 152 -10.01 4.58 -14.38
CA ALA A 152 -11.24 3.85 -14.67
C ALA A 152 -11.72 4.09 -16.13
N GLU A 153 -11.68 5.34 -16.62
CA GLU A 153 -12.02 5.70 -17.98
C GLU A 153 -11.04 5.07 -19.00
N PHE A 154 -9.73 5.13 -18.71
CA PHE A 154 -8.71 4.51 -19.54
C PHE A 154 -8.91 3.00 -19.65
N LEU A 155 -9.11 2.32 -18.53
CA LEU A 155 -9.32 0.86 -18.51
C LEU A 155 -10.63 0.46 -19.20
N HIS A 156 -11.71 1.17 -18.92
CA HIS A 156 -13.00 0.92 -19.58
C HIS A 156 -12.91 1.07 -21.10
N LYS A 157 -12.16 2.05 -21.58
CA LYS A 157 -11.97 2.31 -23.02
C LYS A 157 -11.10 1.25 -23.71
N ASN A 158 -10.00 0.84 -23.07
CA ASN A 158 -8.97 0.03 -23.72
C ASN A 158 -9.04 -1.46 -23.35
N TYR A 159 -9.64 -1.81 -22.22
CA TYR A 159 -9.70 -3.17 -21.64
C TYR A 159 -11.07 -3.41 -20.98
N PRO A 160 -12.20 -3.24 -21.71
CA PRO A 160 -13.55 -3.24 -21.11
C PRO A 160 -13.88 -4.53 -20.36
N ASP A 161 -13.47 -5.66 -20.87
CA ASP A 161 -13.78 -6.98 -20.27
C ASP A 161 -12.88 -7.30 -19.08
N GLU A 162 -11.65 -6.81 -19.06
CA GLU A 162 -10.65 -7.08 -18.04
C GLU A 162 -10.54 -5.99 -16.98
N ALA A 163 -11.12 -4.80 -17.21
CA ALA A 163 -10.91 -3.60 -16.40
C ALA A 163 -11.09 -3.84 -14.89
N LEU A 164 -12.16 -4.49 -14.49
CA LEU A 164 -12.39 -4.79 -13.07
C LEU A 164 -11.39 -5.83 -12.55
N GLY A 165 -11.10 -6.85 -13.33
CA GLY A 165 -10.10 -7.86 -12.98
C GLY A 165 -8.72 -7.25 -12.74
N ILE A 166 -8.30 -6.30 -13.61
CA ILE A 166 -7.04 -5.56 -13.46
C ILE A 166 -7.03 -4.76 -12.16
N LEU A 167 -8.11 -4.01 -11.87
CA LEU A 167 -8.20 -3.16 -10.68
C LEU A 167 -8.30 -3.94 -9.37
N THR A 168 -8.88 -5.13 -9.40
CA THR A 168 -9.08 -5.96 -8.21
C THR A 168 -8.06 -7.09 -8.10
N TYR A 169 -7.12 -7.18 -9.04
CA TYR A 169 -6.06 -8.19 -9.00
C TYR A 169 -5.27 -8.09 -7.70
N LYS A 170 -5.19 -9.20 -7.00
CA LYS A 170 -4.32 -9.35 -5.82
C LYS A 170 -3.20 -10.29 -6.17
N ALA A 171 -1.98 -9.78 -6.14
CA ALA A 171 -0.80 -10.62 -6.30
C ALA A 171 -0.81 -11.75 -5.26
N ASP A 172 -0.54 -12.94 -5.73
CA ASP A 172 -0.50 -14.24 -5.07
C ASP A 172 -0.54 -14.25 -3.53
N GLY A 173 -1.73 -14.15 -2.95
CA GLY A 173 -2.01 -14.56 -1.57
C GLY A 173 -1.08 -13.99 -0.48
N GLY A 174 -0.55 -12.77 -0.64
CA GLY A 174 0.28 -12.12 0.37
C GLY A 174 1.77 -12.53 0.32
N MET A 175 2.26 -13.02 -0.80
CA MET A 175 3.70 -13.18 -1.04
C MET A 175 4.35 -11.84 -1.37
N THR A 176 5.54 -11.62 -0.85
CA THR A 176 6.37 -10.47 -1.20
C THR A 176 7.21 -10.80 -2.43
N SER A 177 7.20 -9.90 -3.40
CA SER A 177 8.09 -10.00 -4.56
C SER A 177 9.46 -9.46 -4.22
N LEU A 178 10.47 -10.24 -4.52
CA LEU A 178 11.89 -9.97 -4.29
C LEU A 178 12.65 -10.06 -5.61
N ARG A 179 13.79 -9.41 -5.67
CA ARG A 179 14.79 -9.57 -6.72
C ARG A 179 16.07 -10.10 -6.11
N ALA A 180 16.55 -11.24 -6.61
CA ALA A 180 17.86 -11.79 -6.23
C ALA A 180 18.98 -10.84 -6.67
N ASN A 181 19.99 -10.66 -5.83
CA ASN A 181 21.20 -9.93 -6.20
C ASN A 181 22.14 -10.88 -6.97
N PRO A 182 22.31 -10.70 -8.28
CA PRO A 182 23.08 -11.64 -9.11
C PRO A 182 24.58 -11.70 -8.76
N LEU A 183 25.10 -10.69 -8.03
CA LEU A 183 26.47 -10.71 -7.52
C LEU A 183 26.65 -11.64 -6.31
N LYS A 184 25.56 -12.17 -5.73
CA LYS A 184 25.59 -12.95 -4.48
C LYS A 184 24.84 -14.28 -4.56
N THR A 185 23.82 -14.38 -5.42
CA THR A 185 22.94 -15.56 -5.44
C THR A 185 22.09 -15.59 -6.71
N SER A 186 21.65 -16.79 -7.12
CA SER A 186 20.58 -16.94 -8.11
C SER A 186 19.21 -16.90 -7.46
N ALA A 187 18.13 -16.85 -8.28
CA ALA A 187 16.77 -16.91 -7.77
C ALA A 187 16.47 -18.25 -7.08
N GLU A 188 16.95 -19.35 -7.63
CA GLU A 188 16.79 -20.73 -7.12
C GLU A 188 17.53 -20.92 -5.79
N GLU A 189 18.79 -20.45 -5.73
CA GLU A 189 19.56 -20.48 -4.48
C GLU A 189 18.93 -19.59 -3.41
N LEU A 190 18.43 -18.42 -3.80
CA LEU A 190 17.75 -17.51 -2.88
C LEU A 190 16.51 -18.16 -2.28
N CYS A 191 15.69 -18.85 -3.08
CA CYS A 191 14.56 -19.60 -2.58
C CYS A 191 14.96 -20.60 -1.47
N THR A 192 16.01 -21.37 -1.71
CA THR A 192 16.54 -22.32 -0.73
C THR A 192 17.04 -21.64 0.54
N LYS A 193 17.82 -20.56 0.40
CA LYS A 193 18.33 -19.79 1.54
C LYS A 193 17.21 -19.13 2.36
N LEU A 194 16.16 -18.62 1.69
CA LEU A 194 15.01 -18.01 2.35
C LEU A 194 14.23 -19.01 3.20
N LEU A 195 13.99 -20.22 2.70
CA LEU A 195 13.33 -21.29 3.47
C LEU A 195 14.13 -21.66 4.71
N VAL A 196 15.47 -21.76 4.59
CA VAL A 196 16.36 -22.02 5.73
C VAL A 196 16.36 -20.87 6.73
N SER A 197 16.25 -19.62 6.26
CA SER A 197 16.21 -18.43 7.10
C SER A 197 14.83 -18.07 7.66
N GLY A 198 13.84 -18.97 7.55
CA GLY A 198 12.53 -18.84 8.20
C GLY A 198 11.40 -18.25 7.35
N ALA A 199 11.58 -18.13 6.03
CA ALA A 199 10.44 -17.85 5.16
C ALA A 199 9.52 -19.07 5.11
N LYS A 200 8.19 -18.86 5.14
CA LYS A 200 7.20 -19.95 5.08
C LYS A 200 7.10 -20.58 3.69
N GLU A 201 7.32 -19.78 2.68
CA GLU A 201 7.25 -20.17 1.28
C GLU A 201 8.22 -19.31 0.47
N ALA A 202 8.89 -19.92 -0.50
CA ALA A 202 9.72 -19.22 -1.47
C ALA A 202 9.71 -19.99 -2.79
N LYS A 203 9.46 -19.29 -3.89
CA LYS A 203 9.47 -19.85 -5.26
C LYS A 203 9.98 -18.81 -6.25
N PRO A 204 10.58 -19.22 -7.38
CA PRO A 204 10.90 -18.30 -8.47
C PRO A 204 9.63 -17.59 -8.95
N GLY A 205 9.77 -16.31 -9.32
CA GLY A 205 8.71 -15.55 -9.98
C GLY A 205 8.73 -15.75 -11.50
N VAL A 206 7.89 -15.01 -12.22
CA VAL A 206 7.80 -15.11 -13.69
C VAL A 206 8.84 -14.23 -14.41
N VAL A 207 9.39 -13.23 -13.72
CA VAL A 207 10.44 -12.37 -14.25
C VAL A 207 11.82 -12.96 -13.89
N PRO A 208 12.79 -13.02 -14.81
CA PRO A 208 14.12 -13.51 -14.52
C PRO A 208 14.74 -12.84 -13.29
N GLY A 209 15.30 -13.64 -12.38
CA GLY A 209 15.87 -13.15 -11.11
C GLY A 209 14.86 -12.81 -10.02
N SER A 210 13.54 -12.86 -10.31
CA SER A 210 12.52 -12.62 -9.32
C SER A 210 12.23 -13.83 -8.44
N VAL A 211 11.89 -13.57 -7.18
CA VAL A 211 11.47 -14.57 -6.20
C VAL A 211 10.20 -14.07 -5.50
N LEU A 212 9.24 -14.95 -5.30
CA LEU A 212 8.07 -14.71 -4.46
C LEU A 212 8.28 -15.42 -3.13
N ALA A 213 8.19 -14.70 -2.02
CA ALA A 213 8.40 -15.28 -0.69
C ALA A 213 7.35 -14.79 0.32
N ARG A 214 7.03 -15.67 1.28
CA ARG A 214 6.13 -15.37 2.39
C ARG A 214 6.91 -15.33 3.70
N PHE A 215 6.85 -14.18 4.37
CA PHE A 215 7.48 -13.95 5.68
C PHE A 215 6.42 -13.88 6.78
N GLU A 216 6.82 -14.19 8.02
CA GLU A 216 5.97 -13.91 9.20
C GLU A 216 6.03 -12.45 9.64
N GLY A 217 7.08 -11.72 9.25
CA GLY A 217 7.33 -10.33 9.58
C GLY A 217 7.77 -9.54 8.36
N SER A 218 8.50 -8.46 8.59
CA SER A 218 9.05 -7.64 7.51
C SER A 218 10.20 -8.36 6.81
N PRO A 219 10.25 -8.40 5.48
CA PRO A 219 11.43 -8.90 4.75
C PRO A 219 12.74 -8.22 5.16
N ALA A 220 12.67 -6.95 5.60
CA ALA A 220 13.83 -6.19 6.06
C ALA A 220 14.44 -6.71 7.40
N GLU A 221 13.68 -7.53 8.13
CA GLU A 221 14.18 -8.19 9.35
C GLU A 221 14.98 -9.46 9.05
N ASN A 222 14.88 -9.98 7.83
CA ASN A 222 15.63 -11.16 7.40
C ASN A 222 17.11 -10.86 7.22
N GLU A 223 17.99 -11.74 7.72
CA GLU A 223 19.44 -11.55 7.65
C GLU A 223 19.96 -11.50 6.21
N LEU A 224 19.38 -12.27 5.29
CA LEU A 224 19.76 -12.24 3.88
C LEU A 224 19.50 -10.88 3.22
N PHE A 225 18.45 -10.16 3.68
CA PHE A 225 18.20 -8.78 3.25
C PHE A 225 19.32 -7.85 3.73
N ARG A 226 19.68 -7.93 5.01
CA ARG A 226 20.75 -7.10 5.59
C ARG A 226 22.09 -7.38 4.93
N GLN A 227 22.33 -8.61 4.52
CA GLN A 227 23.53 -9.03 3.77
C GLN A 227 23.45 -8.66 2.28
N GLY A 228 22.32 -8.12 1.79
CA GLY A 228 22.15 -7.70 0.40
C GLY A 228 22.03 -8.85 -0.60
N HIS A 229 21.53 -10.01 -0.18
CA HIS A 229 21.23 -11.12 -1.10
C HIS A 229 20.00 -10.87 -1.96
N PHE A 230 19.10 -9.99 -1.54
CA PHE A 230 17.92 -9.62 -2.30
C PHE A 230 17.46 -8.21 -2.01
N HIS A 231 16.66 -7.67 -2.94
CA HIS A 231 15.91 -6.42 -2.80
C HIS A 231 14.42 -6.73 -2.79
N VAL A 232 13.63 -5.92 -2.08
CA VAL A 232 12.16 -5.97 -2.16
C VAL A 232 11.75 -5.14 -3.37
N GLU A 233 11.31 -5.80 -4.44
CA GLU A 233 10.93 -5.13 -5.68
C GLU A 233 9.85 -5.93 -6.42
N GLY A 234 8.78 -5.25 -6.86
CA GLY A 234 7.69 -5.85 -7.61
C GLY A 234 8.12 -6.33 -8.99
N GLN A 235 7.63 -7.48 -9.45
CA GLN A 235 8.03 -8.08 -10.73
C GLN A 235 7.80 -7.13 -11.92
N ALA A 236 6.71 -6.35 -11.95
CA ALA A 236 6.47 -5.36 -13.01
C ALA A 236 7.56 -4.26 -13.02
N SER A 237 8.05 -3.84 -11.85
CA SER A 237 9.16 -2.89 -11.73
C SER A 237 10.46 -3.47 -12.26
N GLN A 238 10.76 -4.73 -11.90
CA GLN A 238 11.91 -5.47 -12.41
C GLN A 238 11.84 -5.60 -13.93
N LEU A 239 10.70 -6.00 -14.48
CA LEU A 239 10.49 -6.13 -15.92
C LEU A 239 10.73 -4.80 -16.65
N ALA A 240 10.20 -3.70 -16.13
CA ALA A 240 10.41 -2.37 -16.72
C ALA A 240 11.90 -1.98 -16.80
N ALA A 241 12.69 -2.29 -15.77
CA ALA A 241 14.13 -2.05 -15.81
C ALA A 241 14.86 -3.02 -16.76
N LEU A 242 14.46 -4.29 -16.82
CA LEU A 242 15.01 -5.27 -17.76
C LEU A 242 14.78 -4.88 -19.21
N CYS A 243 13.61 -4.28 -19.54
CA CYS A 243 13.32 -3.81 -20.89
C CYS A 243 14.20 -2.64 -21.37
N VAL A 244 14.96 -2.01 -20.49
CA VAL A 244 15.98 -1.00 -20.90
C VAL A 244 17.15 -1.67 -21.60
N GLU A 245 17.45 -2.94 -21.27
CA GLU A 245 18.57 -3.72 -21.83
C GLU A 245 19.93 -2.99 -21.74
N ALA A 246 20.15 -2.31 -20.60
CA ALA A 246 21.33 -1.49 -20.37
C ALA A 246 22.62 -2.33 -20.52
N GLN A 247 23.58 -1.84 -21.32
CA GLN A 247 24.81 -2.54 -21.64
C GLN A 247 26.01 -1.99 -20.86
N PRO A 248 27.04 -2.83 -20.60
CA PRO A 248 28.29 -2.37 -20.02
C PRO A 248 28.91 -1.20 -20.79
N GLY A 249 29.32 -0.16 -20.08
CA GLY A 249 29.99 1.01 -20.66
C GLY A 249 29.03 2.11 -21.15
N GLU A 250 27.73 1.87 -21.18
CA GLU A 250 26.71 2.88 -21.58
C GLU A 250 26.56 4.02 -20.57
N THR A 251 25.89 5.07 -21.03
CA THR A 251 25.39 6.15 -20.18
C THR A 251 23.87 6.02 -20.08
N VAL A 252 23.38 5.74 -18.87
CA VAL A 252 21.96 5.54 -18.59
C VAL A 252 21.46 6.61 -17.60
N ILE A 253 20.22 7.08 -17.77
CA ILE A 253 19.60 8.05 -16.88
C ILE A 253 18.28 7.47 -16.36
N ASP A 254 18.16 7.36 -15.02
CA ASP A 254 16.91 7.06 -14.32
C ASP A 254 16.34 8.37 -13.76
N LEU A 255 15.32 8.92 -14.42
CA LEU A 255 14.73 10.21 -14.06
C LEU A 255 13.77 10.15 -12.86
N CYS A 256 13.31 8.97 -12.46
CA CYS A 256 12.40 8.75 -11.33
C CYS A 256 12.95 7.64 -10.42
N ALA A 257 14.21 7.81 -10.01
CA ALA A 257 15.03 6.75 -9.43
C ALA A 257 14.57 6.28 -8.04
N ALA A 258 14.10 7.19 -7.20
CA ALA A 258 13.83 6.86 -5.80
C ALA A 258 12.68 5.83 -5.63
N PRO A 259 12.86 4.82 -4.77
CA PRO A 259 13.94 4.61 -3.78
C PRO A 259 15.17 3.83 -4.31
N GLY A 260 15.39 3.67 -5.61
CA GLY A 260 16.62 3.11 -6.18
C GLY A 260 16.51 1.67 -6.73
N GLY A 261 15.36 0.98 -6.60
CA GLY A 261 15.23 -0.42 -7.03
C GLY A 261 15.61 -0.65 -8.50
N LYS A 262 15.02 0.12 -9.44
CA LYS A 262 15.33 0.05 -10.87
C LYS A 262 16.77 0.49 -11.18
N THR A 263 17.22 1.56 -10.52
CA THR A 263 18.60 2.06 -10.65
C THR A 263 19.62 0.98 -10.34
N VAL A 264 19.46 0.23 -9.25
CA VAL A 264 20.37 -0.86 -8.88
C VAL A 264 20.33 -1.98 -9.91
N LEU A 265 19.15 -2.35 -10.41
CA LEU A 265 19.03 -3.37 -11.47
C LEU A 265 19.72 -2.92 -12.77
N LEU A 266 19.60 -1.66 -13.17
CA LEU A 266 20.34 -1.11 -14.31
C LEU A 266 21.86 -1.18 -14.12
N ALA A 267 22.34 -0.83 -12.92
CA ALA A 267 23.76 -0.95 -12.58
C ALA A 267 24.27 -2.41 -12.67
N GLU A 268 23.44 -3.37 -12.27
CA GLU A 268 23.74 -4.80 -12.38
C GLU A 268 23.82 -5.25 -13.85
N GLN A 269 22.88 -4.83 -14.72
CA GLN A 269 22.92 -5.09 -16.17
C GLN A 269 24.19 -4.49 -16.81
N MET A 270 24.59 -3.31 -16.38
CA MET A 270 25.81 -2.64 -16.85
C MET A 270 27.10 -3.24 -16.25
N HIS A 271 27.04 -4.28 -15.44
CA HIS A 271 28.17 -4.84 -14.71
C HIS A 271 28.96 -3.76 -13.93
N SER A 272 28.25 -2.77 -13.39
CA SER A 272 28.84 -1.62 -12.70
C SER A 272 29.89 -0.85 -13.53
N THR A 273 29.75 -0.84 -14.86
CA THR A 273 30.62 -0.08 -15.78
C THR A 273 29.80 0.96 -16.53
N GLY A 274 30.44 2.03 -17.03
CA GLY A 274 29.75 3.11 -17.69
C GLY A 274 29.32 4.23 -16.72
N ARG A 275 28.22 4.90 -17.02
CA ARG A 275 27.68 6.02 -16.22
C ARG A 275 26.20 5.85 -15.99
N LEU A 276 25.77 5.90 -14.73
CA LEU A 276 24.35 5.85 -14.36
C LEU A 276 24.00 7.11 -13.55
N TYR A 277 23.12 7.92 -14.09
CA TYR A 277 22.60 9.13 -13.44
C TYR A 277 21.24 8.81 -12.82
N SER A 278 21.14 8.90 -11.50
CA SER A 278 19.91 8.63 -10.74
C SER A 278 19.33 9.95 -10.25
N CYS A 279 18.17 10.32 -10.76
CA CYS A 279 17.50 11.57 -10.48
C CYS A 279 16.12 11.33 -9.85
N ASP A 280 15.66 12.23 -9.01
CA ASP A 280 14.26 12.29 -8.56
C ASP A 280 13.85 13.75 -8.39
N ALA A 281 12.62 14.09 -8.79
CA ALA A 281 12.11 15.46 -8.69
C ALA A 281 11.85 15.90 -7.24
N ALA A 282 11.69 14.94 -6.33
CA ALA A 282 11.42 15.20 -4.93
C ALA A 282 12.72 15.10 -4.10
N GLU A 283 13.24 16.24 -3.65
CA GLU A 283 14.49 16.35 -2.89
C GLU A 283 14.53 15.40 -1.67
N ASN A 284 13.41 15.28 -0.95
CA ASN A 284 13.30 14.38 0.21
C ASN A 284 13.33 12.90 -0.14
N ARG A 285 13.26 12.53 -1.41
CA ARG A 285 13.37 11.15 -1.90
C ARG A 285 14.76 10.81 -2.43
N VAL A 286 15.53 11.81 -2.86
CA VAL A 286 16.89 11.60 -3.37
C VAL A 286 17.77 10.88 -2.34
N GLY A 287 17.60 11.19 -1.06
CA GLY A 287 18.33 10.51 0.02
C GLY A 287 17.99 9.03 0.24
N LEU A 288 17.04 8.47 -0.54
CA LEU A 288 16.67 7.05 -0.50
C LEU A 288 17.40 6.20 -1.56
N ILE A 289 18.02 6.85 -2.54
CA ILE A 289 18.81 6.24 -3.60
C ILE A 289 20.20 5.89 -3.08
#